data_b5a69036ca27a3c38e57bf6d3616fbb7
#
_entry.id   b5a69036ca27a3c38e57bf6d3616fbb7
#
_cell.length_a   1.000
_cell.length_b   1.000
_cell.length_c   1.000
_cell.angle_alpha   90.00
_cell.angle_beta   90.00
_cell.angle_gamma   90.00
#
_symmetry.space_group_name_H-M   'P 1'
#
loop_
_entity.id
_entity.type
_entity.pdbx_description
1 polymer ?
#
loop_
_entity_poly.entity_id
_entity_poly.type
_entity_poly.pdbx_seq_one_letter_code
_entity_poly.pdbx_strand_id
1 'polypeptide(L)'
;MDGEAGVAVEGSAWNPGVGPGIPRAFRCLETIFRPECAFTGADEIDELVALAGLPAEELTAFRPQRLALHEIIIRVTEEIAVAEGEEEEDFGRNFRRIAARIRDAYVAPHMAQIETAWTEAEQGAIASAREILGQTLYSAPEPQRLRRRWLGLGRAASAAPAAEQVAERDYRIIAGYKAMGPEESDPLRRAVYKSLYRVLGAIAGRRGRLGADSELLARLVARHVANAHGSQVIGRLIAPLVDAAIEAEGYARVASRDKPVLISLKGASAAGKSSLRPMLKRLMREQGIEADGYATISPDVWRRLLLDYESLGEARKYAGHLTSREVMVIDGKLDRHIRDRADRAGAIPHLLVDRFRFDSFTAEKVGRVLHDTYARYVDTMYMYFILTPPEETVERGWLRALERGRYKAVEDFLGHGVEASRGMPRILFKWLASPRPDYRYVFLDNRVPKGTFPRTIARGDRGGMVIYDLLALVDLERYQKIDIHAGSRAEVYPSPALLVVAENCSFLKECVRSIAQIELVEPVSGATYLRIRRDQVEIVDASTLARTMADPELAAALAAMAPGLARS
;
A
#
# COMPACT_ATOMS: atom_id res chain seq x y z
N MET A 1 34.35 -33.47 -3.58
CA MET A 1 33.73 -33.58 -2.22
C MET A 1 34.10 -32.28 -1.50
N ASP A 2 33.36 -31.25 -1.79
CA ASP A 2 33.50 -29.96 -1.13
C ASP A 2 32.26 -29.75 -0.25
N GLY A 3 32.53 -29.82 1.06
CA GLY A 3 31.48 -29.69 2.07
C GLY A 3 30.94 -28.27 2.08
N GLU A 4 29.67 -28.14 1.75
CA GLU A 4 28.90 -26.96 2.13
C GLU A 4 28.89 -26.90 3.66
N ALA A 5 29.68 -25.97 4.20
CA ALA A 5 29.57 -25.58 5.59
C ALA A 5 28.19 -24.96 5.80
N GLY A 6 27.23 -25.75 6.26
CA GLY A 6 25.95 -25.28 6.69
C GLY A 6 26.13 -24.27 7.81
N VAL A 7 25.88 -23.01 7.52
CA VAL A 7 25.77 -21.96 8.54
C VAL A 7 24.67 -22.42 9.50
N ALA A 8 25.06 -22.71 10.74
CA ALA A 8 24.10 -23.06 11.79
C ALA A 8 23.07 -21.92 11.90
N VAL A 9 21.83 -22.20 11.56
CA VAL A 9 20.75 -21.23 11.65
C VAL A 9 20.41 -21.05 13.14
N GLU A 10 20.96 -20.03 13.77
CA GLU A 10 20.59 -19.63 15.11
C GLU A 10 19.20 -18.99 15.08
N GLY A 11 18.22 -19.63 15.70
CA GLY A 11 16.86 -19.11 15.86
C GLY A 11 15.77 -20.13 15.61
N SER A 12 14.55 -19.70 15.86
CA SER A 12 13.32 -20.48 15.61
C SER A 12 12.24 -19.57 15.02
N ALA A 13 11.12 -20.15 14.61
CA ALA A 13 9.97 -19.38 14.12
C ALA A 13 9.52 -18.30 15.12
N TRP A 14 9.55 -18.62 16.42
CA TRP A 14 9.14 -17.74 17.51
C TRP A 14 10.28 -16.91 18.12
N ASN A 15 11.50 -17.12 17.66
CA ASN A 15 12.67 -16.30 17.98
C ASN A 15 13.60 -16.24 16.74
N PRO A 16 13.23 -15.45 15.73
CA PRO A 16 13.99 -15.38 14.46
C PRO A 16 15.31 -14.58 14.58
N GLY A 17 15.65 -14.09 15.75
CA GLY A 17 16.82 -13.25 15.98
C GLY A 17 16.71 -11.87 15.32
N VAL A 18 15.48 -11.38 15.09
CA VAL A 18 15.19 -10.03 14.63
C VAL A 18 14.03 -9.45 15.46
N GLY A 19 14.18 -8.20 15.90
CA GLY A 19 13.12 -7.46 16.57
C GLY A 19 12.29 -6.61 15.58
N PRO A 20 11.20 -6.01 16.06
CA PRO A 20 10.44 -5.06 15.26
C PRO A 20 11.28 -3.80 14.97
N GLY A 21 11.29 -3.39 13.72
CA GLY A 21 12.04 -2.23 13.27
C GLY A 21 13.53 -2.51 13.00
N ILE A 22 14.25 -1.45 12.62
CA ILE A 22 15.65 -1.50 12.24
C ILE A 22 16.50 -1.07 13.45
N PRO A 23 17.49 -1.90 13.90
CA PRO A 23 18.44 -1.48 14.91
C PRO A 23 19.17 -0.20 14.50
N ARG A 24 19.48 0.67 15.48
CA ARG A 24 20.15 1.95 15.22
C ARG A 24 21.47 1.76 14.44
N ALA A 25 22.22 0.71 14.72
CA ALA A 25 23.46 0.39 14.02
C ALA A 25 23.29 0.14 12.51
N PHE A 26 22.12 -0.34 12.08
CA PHE A 26 21.84 -0.65 10.67
C PHE A 26 21.00 0.42 9.97
N ARG A 27 20.65 1.49 10.66
CA ARG A 27 19.79 2.53 10.11
C ARG A 27 20.36 3.22 8.88
N CYS A 28 21.66 3.47 8.85
CA CYS A 28 22.34 4.05 7.69
C CYS A 28 22.30 3.14 6.44
N LEU A 29 21.96 1.87 6.60
CA LEU A 29 21.81 0.90 5.52
C LEU A 29 20.41 0.93 4.87
N GLU A 30 19.45 1.68 5.43
CA GLU A 30 18.17 1.90 4.75
C GLU A 30 18.42 2.55 3.38
N THR A 31 17.76 2.05 2.35
CA THR A 31 18.00 2.50 0.96
C THR A 31 17.72 4.00 0.76
N ILE A 32 16.90 4.61 1.60
CA ILE A 32 16.65 6.06 1.56
C ILE A 32 17.76 6.92 2.19
N PHE A 33 18.76 6.30 2.85
CA PHE A 33 19.88 7.00 3.50
C PHE A 33 21.25 6.65 2.92
N ARG A 34 21.32 5.62 2.06
CA ARG A 34 22.58 5.17 1.47
C ARG A 34 23.13 6.21 0.48
N PRO A 35 24.45 6.52 0.53
CA PRO A 35 25.05 7.56 -0.31
C PRO A 35 24.90 7.31 -1.81
N GLU A 36 24.82 6.04 -2.25
CA GLU A 36 24.57 5.69 -3.64
C GLU A 36 23.10 5.88 -4.07
N CYS A 37 22.18 6.02 -3.12
CA CYS A 37 20.75 6.20 -3.36
C CYS A 37 20.28 7.64 -3.19
N ALA A 38 20.84 8.36 -2.21
CA ALA A 38 20.41 9.69 -1.82
C ALA A 38 21.58 10.60 -1.50
N PHE A 39 21.35 11.91 -1.60
CA PHE A 39 22.30 12.95 -1.16
C PHE A 39 22.21 13.19 0.35
N THR A 40 21.10 12.81 0.99
CA THR A 40 20.82 13.02 2.41
C THR A 40 21.10 11.74 3.22
N GLY A 41 21.82 11.90 4.33
CA GLY A 41 22.07 10.82 5.28
C GLY A 41 21.01 10.74 6.39
N ALA A 42 21.12 9.71 7.24
CA ALA A 42 20.15 9.43 8.30
C ALA A 42 20.04 10.57 9.32
N ASP A 43 21.19 11.13 9.76
CA ASP A 43 21.20 12.19 10.77
C ASP A 43 20.58 13.49 10.25
N GLU A 44 20.91 13.90 9.00
CA GLU A 44 20.27 15.06 8.35
C GLU A 44 18.76 14.87 8.25
N ILE A 45 18.32 13.70 7.85
CA ILE A 45 16.87 13.41 7.75
C ILE A 45 16.20 13.45 9.12
N ASP A 46 16.85 13.01 10.19
CA ASP A 46 16.29 13.11 11.54
C ASP A 46 16.06 14.56 11.97
N GLU A 47 17.01 15.43 11.69
CA GLU A 47 16.87 16.87 11.95
C GLU A 47 15.71 17.46 11.13
N LEU A 48 15.59 17.08 9.85
CA LEU A 48 14.51 17.54 8.97
C LEU A 48 13.14 17.01 9.40
N VAL A 49 13.05 15.75 9.85
CA VAL A 49 11.83 15.18 10.44
C VAL A 49 11.45 15.92 11.72
N ALA A 50 12.43 16.23 12.58
CA ALA A 50 12.19 17.03 13.79
C ALA A 50 11.72 18.45 13.45
N LEU A 51 12.24 19.05 12.37
CA LEU A 51 11.86 20.37 11.88
C LEU A 51 10.45 20.38 11.29
N ALA A 52 10.19 19.48 10.34
CA ALA A 52 9.00 19.55 9.49
C ALA A 52 7.84 18.66 9.97
N GLY A 53 8.14 17.57 10.71
CA GLY A 53 7.13 16.56 11.05
C GLY A 53 6.66 15.73 9.85
N LEU A 54 7.37 15.80 8.73
CA LEU A 54 7.11 14.99 7.56
C LEU A 54 7.79 13.62 7.68
N PRO A 55 7.27 12.57 7.02
CA PRO A 55 7.95 11.29 6.92
C PRO A 55 9.34 11.42 6.28
N ALA A 56 10.29 10.59 6.71
CA ALA A 56 11.67 10.62 6.25
C ALA A 56 11.79 10.50 4.71
N GLU A 57 10.99 9.62 4.11
CA GLU A 57 10.96 9.38 2.67
C GLU A 57 10.48 10.58 1.83
N GLU A 58 9.71 11.51 2.41
CA GLU A 58 9.32 12.77 1.76
C GLU A 58 10.46 13.81 1.80
N LEU A 59 11.38 13.67 2.76
CA LEU A 59 12.51 14.59 3.00
C LEU A 59 13.82 14.11 2.40
N THR A 60 13.90 12.83 2.01
CA THR A 60 15.05 12.24 1.34
C THR A 60 15.30 12.91 -0.01
N ALA A 61 16.55 13.30 -0.30
CA ALA A 61 16.95 13.79 -1.62
C ALA A 61 17.53 12.64 -2.45
N PHE A 62 16.70 11.92 -3.19
CA PHE A 62 17.15 10.82 -4.06
C PHE A 62 18.06 11.31 -5.19
N ARG A 63 19.05 10.49 -5.52
CA ARG A 63 19.92 10.72 -6.69
C ARG A 63 19.19 10.47 -8.01
N PRO A 64 19.56 11.15 -9.11
CA PRO A 64 18.91 10.92 -10.42
C PRO A 64 18.98 9.47 -10.89
N GLN A 65 20.10 8.75 -10.64
CA GLN A 65 20.24 7.33 -10.94
C GLN A 65 19.21 6.48 -10.20
N ARG A 66 18.94 6.83 -8.92
CA ARG A 66 17.95 6.14 -8.10
C ARG A 66 16.53 6.44 -8.57
N LEU A 67 16.25 7.69 -8.94
CA LEU A 67 14.97 8.06 -9.52
C LEU A 67 14.75 7.38 -10.89
N ALA A 68 15.79 7.23 -11.70
CA ALA A 68 15.72 6.46 -12.94
C ALA A 68 15.35 4.99 -12.70
N LEU A 69 15.93 4.36 -11.67
CA LEU A 69 15.53 3.01 -11.28
C LEU A 69 14.07 2.94 -10.83
N HIS A 70 13.57 3.94 -10.09
CA HIS A 70 12.14 4.02 -9.73
C HIS A 70 11.25 4.03 -10.98
N GLU A 71 11.58 4.87 -11.97
CA GLU A 71 10.81 4.99 -13.21
C GLU A 71 10.86 3.71 -14.06
N ILE A 72 12.01 3.01 -14.09
CA ILE A 72 12.13 1.69 -14.73
C ILE A 72 11.22 0.68 -14.04
N ILE A 73 11.25 0.60 -12.70
CA ILE A 73 10.39 -0.31 -11.93
C ILE A 73 8.91 -0.05 -12.22
N ILE A 74 8.50 1.21 -12.26
CA ILE A 74 7.12 1.63 -12.54
C ILE A 74 6.69 1.15 -13.93
N ARG A 75 7.52 1.39 -14.95
CA ARG A 75 7.19 1.04 -16.33
C ARG A 75 7.21 -0.46 -16.58
N VAL A 76 8.20 -1.17 -16.04
CA VAL A 76 8.21 -2.65 -16.11
C VAL A 76 6.97 -3.24 -15.43
N THR A 77 6.53 -2.63 -14.31
CA THR A 77 5.34 -3.10 -13.59
C THR A 77 4.05 -2.91 -14.40
N GLU A 78 3.90 -1.80 -15.10
CA GLU A 78 2.61 -1.42 -15.70
C GLU A 78 2.56 -1.64 -17.21
N GLU A 79 3.70 -1.58 -17.90
CA GLU A 79 3.74 -1.60 -19.36
C GLU A 79 4.21 -2.93 -19.96
N ILE A 80 4.84 -3.82 -19.15
CA ILE A 80 5.39 -5.10 -19.63
C ILE A 80 4.67 -6.28 -18.94
N ALA A 81 4.20 -7.22 -19.75
CA ALA A 81 3.68 -8.48 -19.23
C ALA A 81 4.86 -9.38 -18.80
N VAL A 82 5.17 -9.32 -17.50
CA VAL A 82 6.24 -10.13 -16.92
C VAL A 82 5.73 -11.55 -16.71
N ALA A 83 6.44 -12.54 -17.29
CA ALA A 83 6.06 -13.93 -17.15
C ALA A 83 6.11 -14.40 -15.68
N GLU A 84 5.02 -15.02 -15.24
CA GLU A 84 4.86 -15.51 -13.87
C GLU A 84 5.69 -16.80 -13.60
N GLY A 85 5.99 -17.60 -14.61
CA GLY A 85 6.66 -18.88 -14.46
C GLY A 85 5.79 -19.97 -13.76
N GLU A 86 6.41 -21.05 -13.35
CA GLU A 86 5.76 -22.15 -12.62
C GLU A 86 5.99 -22.05 -11.11
N GLU A 87 7.15 -21.52 -10.71
CA GLU A 87 7.51 -21.30 -9.31
C GLU A 87 7.11 -19.90 -8.82
N GLU A 88 6.88 -19.79 -7.52
CA GLU A 88 6.54 -18.51 -6.86
C GLU A 88 7.57 -17.40 -7.10
N GLU A 89 8.87 -17.77 -7.22
CA GLU A 89 9.98 -16.83 -7.42
C GLU A 89 10.22 -16.41 -8.87
N ASP A 90 9.66 -17.14 -9.84
CA ASP A 90 9.93 -16.89 -11.26
C ASP A 90 9.51 -15.50 -11.70
N PHE A 91 8.36 -15.04 -11.27
CA PHE A 91 7.93 -13.66 -11.54
C PHE A 91 8.98 -12.65 -11.06
N GLY A 92 9.47 -12.82 -9.84
CA GLY A 92 10.49 -11.92 -9.29
C GLY A 92 11.82 -11.98 -10.05
N ARG A 93 12.25 -13.17 -10.45
CA ARG A 93 13.47 -13.36 -11.27
C ARG A 93 13.32 -12.69 -12.65
N ASN A 94 12.19 -12.95 -13.32
CA ASN A 94 11.91 -12.38 -14.63
C ASN A 94 11.79 -10.85 -14.56
N PHE A 95 11.08 -10.31 -13.58
CA PHE A 95 10.96 -8.89 -13.37
C PHE A 95 12.34 -8.22 -13.21
N ARG A 96 13.18 -8.75 -12.34
CA ARG A 96 14.51 -8.19 -12.08
C ARG A 96 15.43 -8.28 -13.30
N ARG A 97 15.36 -9.38 -14.06
CA ARG A 97 16.12 -9.55 -15.32
C ARG A 97 15.73 -8.50 -16.34
N ILE A 98 14.44 -8.26 -16.55
CA ILE A 98 13.93 -7.24 -17.47
C ILE A 98 14.35 -5.84 -17.00
N ALA A 99 14.13 -5.50 -15.75
CA ALA A 99 14.47 -4.21 -15.18
C ALA A 99 15.99 -3.93 -15.25
N ALA A 100 16.83 -4.92 -14.93
CA ALA A 100 18.28 -4.81 -15.05
C ALA A 100 18.72 -4.61 -16.52
N ARG A 101 18.16 -5.38 -17.46
CA ARG A 101 18.45 -5.24 -18.89
C ARG A 101 18.11 -3.85 -19.40
N ILE A 102 16.95 -3.32 -19.06
CA ILE A 102 16.53 -1.96 -19.43
C ILE A 102 17.47 -0.93 -18.82
N ARG A 103 17.77 -1.06 -17.52
CA ARG A 103 18.69 -0.15 -16.83
C ARG A 103 20.06 -0.10 -17.50
N ASP A 104 20.67 -1.28 -17.70
CA ASP A 104 22.09 -1.36 -18.06
C ASP A 104 22.32 -1.11 -19.56
N ALA A 105 21.44 -1.62 -20.44
CA ALA A 105 21.64 -1.53 -21.87
C ALA A 105 20.99 -0.31 -22.52
N TYR A 106 19.89 0.19 -21.96
CA TYR A 106 19.12 1.26 -22.62
C TYR A 106 19.17 2.58 -21.85
N VAL A 107 19.12 2.57 -20.52
CA VAL A 107 19.08 3.80 -19.73
C VAL A 107 20.47 4.30 -19.33
N ALA A 108 21.37 3.41 -18.91
CA ALA A 108 22.72 3.78 -18.45
C ALA A 108 23.51 4.61 -19.50
N PRO A 109 23.46 4.32 -20.81
CA PRO A 109 24.14 5.15 -21.81
C PRO A 109 23.64 6.60 -21.89
N HIS A 110 22.43 6.87 -21.40
CA HIS A 110 21.78 8.18 -21.43
C HIS A 110 21.79 8.91 -20.07
N MET A 111 22.50 8.35 -19.05
CA MET A 111 22.47 8.91 -17.70
C MET A 111 22.96 10.35 -17.60
N ALA A 112 23.97 10.74 -18.37
CA ALA A 112 24.47 12.13 -18.38
C ALA A 112 23.37 13.14 -18.79
N GLN A 113 22.56 12.79 -19.80
CA GLN A 113 21.42 13.61 -20.24
C GLN A 113 20.33 13.66 -19.16
N ILE A 114 20.05 12.52 -18.51
CA ILE A 114 19.06 12.39 -17.45
C ILE A 114 19.46 13.24 -16.23
N GLU A 115 20.73 13.19 -15.84
CA GLU A 115 21.28 13.99 -14.73
C GLU A 115 21.20 15.50 -15.02
N THR A 116 21.52 15.90 -16.25
CA THR A 116 21.42 17.31 -16.68
C THR A 116 19.97 17.79 -16.55
N ALA A 117 19.02 17.08 -17.11
CA ALA A 117 17.61 17.47 -17.08
C ALA A 117 17.04 17.48 -15.65
N TRP A 118 17.48 16.55 -14.80
CA TRP A 118 17.09 16.53 -13.39
C TRP A 118 17.67 17.74 -12.64
N THR A 119 18.94 18.08 -12.87
CA THR A 119 19.62 19.23 -12.27
C THR A 119 18.94 20.55 -12.67
N GLU A 120 18.59 20.70 -13.95
CA GLU A 120 17.83 21.85 -14.44
C GLU A 120 16.46 21.98 -13.74
N ALA A 121 15.74 20.86 -13.59
CA ALA A 121 14.46 20.83 -12.90
C ALA A 121 14.60 21.19 -11.40
N GLU A 122 15.65 20.71 -10.73
CA GLU A 122 15.94 21.06 -9.31
C GLU A 122 16.29 22.53 -9.16
N GLN A 123 17.18 23.06 -9.99
CA GLN A 123 17.55 24.49 -9.98
C GLN A 123 16.36 25.38 -10.28
N GLY A 124 15.54 25.02 -11.26
CA GLY A 124 14.29 25.70 -11.55
C GLY A 124 13.31 25.69 -10.38
N ALA A 125 13.22 24.56 -9.66
CA ALA A 125 12.39 24.46 -8.47
C ALA A 125 12.90 25.37 -7.32
N ILE A 126 14.21 25.43 -7.11
CA ILE A 126 14.83 26.33 -6.11
C ILE A 126 14.53 27.80 -6.47
N ALA A 127 14.78 28.18 -7.73
CA ALA A 127 14.54 29.56 -8.19
C ALA A 127 13.07 29.96 -8.04
N SER A 128 12.16 29.09 -8.48
CA SER A 128 10.71 29.32 -8.36
C SER A 128 10.24 29.40 -6.91
N ALA A 129 10.76 28.53 -6.03
CA ALA A 129 10.43 28.55 -4.61
C ALA A 129 10.93 29.84 -3.94
N ARG A 130 12.18 30.29 -4.25
CA ARG A 130 12.71 31.57 -3.74
C ARG A 130 11.88 32.76 -4.18
N GLU A 131 11.52 32.81 -5.47
CA GLU A 131 10.68 33.88 -6.02
C GLU A 131 9.34 33.93 -5.28
N ILE A 132 8.62 32.80 -5.18
CA ILE A 132 7.30 32.76 -4.54
C ILE A 132 7.40 33.11 -3.04
N LEU A 133 8.39 32.58 -2.33
CA LEU A 133 8.60 32.90 -0.91
C LEU A 133 8.91 34.38 -0.71
N GLY A 134 9.76 34.96 -1.54
CA GLY A 134 10.11 36.41 -1.49
C GLY A 134 8.93 37.32 -1.77
N GLN A 135 8.07 36.95 -2.71
CA GLN A 135 6.87 37.72 -3.06
C GLN A 135 5.73 37.58 -2.05
N THR A 136 5.72 36.55 -1.22
CA THR A 136 4.60 36.22 -0.32
C THR A 136 4.98 36.30 1.15
N LEU A 137 5.63 35.26 1.68
CA LEU A 137 5.93 35.12 3.11
C LEU A 137 7.02 36.08 3.59
N TYR A 138 8.01 36.35 2.75
CA TYR A 138 9.17 37.21 3.07
C TYR A 138 9.16 38.54 2.34
N SER A 139 8.04 38.95 1.73
CA SER A 139 7.86 40.30 1.21
C SER A 139 7.93 41.30 2.34
N ALA A 140 8.62 42.41 2.13
CA ALA A 140 8.58 43.55 3.07
C ALA A 140 7.11 43.92 3.33
N PRO A 141 6.70 44.14 4.60
CA PRO A 141 5.34 44.56 4.87
C PRO A 141 5.07 45.85 4.10
N GLU A 142 4.02 45.87 3.27
CA GLU A 142 3.56 47.14 2.67
C GLU A 142 3.41 48.14 3.79
N PRO A 143 3.98 49.35 3.67
CA PRO A 143 3.79 50.37 4.65
C PRO A 143 2.29 50.62 4.72
N GLN A 144 1.66 50.17 5.81
CA GLN A 144 0.28 50.54 6.08
C GLN A 144 0.24 52.07 6.03
N ARG A 145 -0.35 52.61 4.97
CA ARG A 145 -0.70 54.04 4.94
C ARG A 145 -1.63 54.24 6.11
N LEU A 146 -1.05 54.68 7.25
CA LEU A 146 -1.77 55.19 8.38
C LEU A 146 -2.64 56.34 7.84
N ARG A 147 -3.91 56.06 7.52
CA ARG A 147 -4.91 57.11 7.41
C ARG A 147 -4.90 57.82 8.75
N ARG A 148 -4.20 58.93 8.79
CA ARG A 148 -4.28 59.91 9.89
C ARG A 148 -5.77 60.19 10.11
N ARG A 149 -6.40 59.42 10.99
CA ARG A 149 -7.64 59.84 11.63
C ARG A 149 -7.28 60.85 12.69
N TRP A 150 -7.33 62.08 12.31
CA TRP A 150 -7.39 63.21 13.20
C TRP A 150 -8.70 63.13 13.99
N LEU A 151 -8.62 63.34 15.30
CA LEU A 151 -9.64 63.44 16.32
C LEU A 151 -9.90 62.22 17.21
N GLY A 152 -9.32 62.26 18.42
CA GLY A 152 -9.96 62.16 19.71
C GLY A 152 -10.40 60.82 20.25
N LEU A 153 -9.76 60.48 21.41
CA LEU A 153 -10.33 59.65 22.50
C LEU A 153 -11.01 58.32 22.15
N GLY A 154 -10.26 57.27 22.24
CA GLY A 154 -10.80 55.90 22.24
C GLY A 154 -9.78 54.93 22.84
N ARG A 155 -10.19 54.19 23.87
CA ARG A 155 -9.49 53.14 24.59
C ARG A 155 -8.57 52.35 23.67
N ALA A 156 -7.32 52.18 24.09
CA ALA A 156 -6.39 51.27 23.46
C ALA A 156 -7.00 49.83 23.46
N ALA A 157 -7.43 49.36 22.29
CA ALA A 157 -7.69 47.94 22.09
C ALA A 157 -6.34 47.25 22.29
N SER A 158 -6.28 46.29 23.18
CA SER A 158 -5.15 45.38 23.36
C SER A 158 -4.76 44.80 22.01
N ALA A 159 -3.64 45.27 21.44
CA ALA A 159 -3.12 44.69 20.23
C ALA A 159 -2.72 43.24 20.54
N ALA A 160 -3.24 42.27 19.79
CA ALA A 160 -2.76 40.92 19.87
C ALA A 160 -1.24 40.88 19.70
N PRO A 161 -0.52 39.96 20.37
CA PRO A 161 0.93 39.88 20.28
C PRO A 161 1.35 39.82 18.81
N ALA A 162 2.35 40.59 18.41
CA ALA A 162 2.81 40.67 17.02
C ALA A 162 3.15 39.28 16.42
N ALA A 163 3.57 38.30 17.25
CA ALA A 163 3.84 36.93 16.87
C ALA A 163 2.58 36.15 16.45
N GLU A 164 1.42 36.38 17.07
CA GLU A 164 0.16 35.70 16.74
C GLU A 164 -0.40 36.21 15.40
N GLN A 165 -0.26 37.50 15.13
CA GLN A 165 -0.65 38.06 13.82
C GLN A 165 0.22 37.55 12.66
N VAL A 166 1.53 37.33 12.89
CA VAL A 166 2.43 36.76 11.89
C VAL A 166 2.08 35.31 11.59
N ALA A 167 1.83 34.48 12.60
CA ALA A 167 1.45 33.09 12.41
C ALA A 167 0.14 32.96 11.62
N GLU A 168 -0.88 33.77 11.92
CA GLU A 168 -2.15 33.76 11.19
C GLU A 168 -1.98 34.17 9.72
N ARG A 169 -1.12 35.20 9.46
CA ARG A 169 -0.76 35.60 8.09
C ARG A 169 -0.10 34.44 7.32
N ASP A 170 0.89 33.81 7.94
CA ASP A 170 1.63 32.68 7.30
C ASP A 170 0.70 31.54 6.97
N TYR A 171 -0.19 31.12 7.88
CA TYR A 171 -1.18 30.09 7.63
C TYR A 171 -2.11 30.42 6.47
N ARG A 172 -2.54 31.67 6.34
CA ARG A 172 -3.41 32.13 5.23
C ARG A 172 -2.68 32.07 3.90
N ILE A 173 -1.42 32.49 3.85
CA ILE A 173 -0.59 32.44 2.64
C ILE A 173 -0.36 30.97 2.23
N ILE A 174 0.01 30.11 3.19
CA ILE A 174 0.22 28.68 2.93
C ILE A 174 -1.06 28.02 2.40
N ALA A 175 -2.20 28.33 2.99
CA ALA A 175 -3.50 27.84 2.50
C ALA A 175 -3.79 28.30 1.05
N GLY A 176 -3.37 29.52 0.70
CA GLY A 176 -3.46 30.05 -0.66
C GLY A 176 -2.70 29.23 -1.69
N TYR A 177 -1.53 28.68 -1.36
CA TYR A 177 -0.75 27.84 -2.29
C TYR A 177 -1.53 26.58 -2.74
N LYS A 178 -2.43 26.07 -1.91
CA LYS A 178 -3.28 24.94 -2.27
C LYS A 178 -4.24 25.28 -3.42
N ALA A 179 -4.74 26.50 -3.44
CA ALA A 179 -5.65 26.97 -4.49
C ALA A 179 -4.89 27.36 -5.76
N MET A 180 -3.71 28.00 -5.62
CA MET A 180 -2.91 28.47 -6.77
C MET A 180 -2.33 27.32 -7.61
N GLY A 181 -1.99 26.19 -6.98
CA GLY A 181 -1.38 25.05 -7.68
C GLY A 181 -2.21 24.52 -8.86
N PRO A 182 -3.51 24.21 -8.72
CA PRO A 182 -4.33 23.74 -9.83
C PRO A 182 -4.52 24.74 -10.97
N GLU A 183 -4.44 26.05 -10.68
CA GLU A 183 -4.62 27.14 -11.65
C GLU A 183 -3.33 27.44 -12.44
N GLU A 184 -2.18 26.98 -11.94
CA GLU A 184 -0.89 27.20 -12.57
C GLU A 184 -0.72 26.35 -13.83
N SER A 185 -0.36 26.98 -14.94
CA SER A 185 -0.17 26.33 -16.24
C SER A 185 1.19 25.63 -16.35
N ASP A 186 2.25 26.24 -15.77
CA ASP A 186 3.60 25.66 -15.77
C ASP A 186 3.68 24.44 -14.83
N PRO A 187 4.02 23.24 -15.34
CA PRO A 187 4.08 22.02 -14.53
C PRO A 187 5.07 22.09 -13.37
N LEU A 188 6.19 22.78 -13.53
CA LEU A 188 7.20 22.97 -12.49
C LEU A 188 6.65 23.86 -11.37
N ARG A 189 6.12 25.03 -11.71
CA ARG A 189 5.54 25.97 -10.73
C ARG A 189 4.33 25.35 -10.00
N ARG A 190 3.52 24.58 -10.72
CA ARG A 190 2.42 23.77 -10.12
C ARG A 190 2.95 22.82 -9.05
N ALA A 191 4.04 22.10 -9.34
CA ALA A 191 4.70 21.20 -8.40
C ALA A 191 5.30 21.96 -7.21
N VAL A 192 5.86 23.16 -7.44
CA VAL A 192 6.38 24.04 -6.40
C VAL A 192 5.25 24.50 -5.45
N TYR A 193 4.12 25.00 -5.95
CA TYR A 193 2.98 25.38 -5.10
C TYR A 193 2.47 24.23 -4.24
N LYS A 194 2.35 23.04 -4.83
CA LYS A 194 1.95 21.84 -4.09
C LYS A 194 2.93 21.49 -2.98
N SER A 195 4.23 21.64 -3.25
CA SER A 195 5.31 21.34 -2.30
C SER A 195 5.42 22.41 -1.22
N LEU A 196 5.23 23.71 -1.57
CA LEU A 196 5.11 24.82 -0.61
C LEU A 196 3.99 24.54 0.39
N TYR A 197 2.79 24.22 -0.11
CA TYR A 197 1.67 23.88 0.78
C TYR A 197 1.99 22.70 1.70
N ARG A 198 2.61 21.63 1.17
CA ARG A 198 2.92 20.41 1.93
C ARG A 198 3.98 20.65 2.99
N VAL A 199 5.14 21.20 2.59
CA VAL A 199 6.32 21.35 3.45
C VAL A 199 6.11 22.47 4.47
N LEU A 200 5.69 23.65 4.01
CA LEU A 200 5.50 24.79 4.91
C LEU A 200 4.29 24.58 5.84
N GLY A 201 3.23 23.97 5.34
CA GLY A 201 2.08 23.63 6.17
C GLY A 201 2.44 22.65 7.28
N ALA A 202 3.32 21.67 7.01
CA ALA A 202 3.82 20.75 8.02
C ALA A 202 4.70 21.46 9.07
N ILE A 203 5.65 22.31 8.64
CA ILE A 203 6.52 23.10 9.54
C ILE A 203 5.67 24.04 10.41
N ALA A 204 4.76 24.81 9.81
CA ALA A 204 3.90 25.73 10.53
C ALA A 204 3.00 25.00 11.52
N GLY A 205 2.38 23.89 11.11
CA GLY A 205 1.55 23.07 11.99
C GLY A 205 2.30 22.47 13.19
N ARG A 206 3.58 22.11 12.99
CA ARG A 206 4.41 21.54 14.07
C ARG A 206 5.00 22.61 15.00
N ARG A 207 5.43 23.75 14.46
CA ARG A 207 6.22 24.78 15.18
C ARG A 207 5.47 26.08 15.45
N GLY A 208 4.31 26.27 14.85
CA GLY A 208 3.54 27.52 14.92
C GLY A 208 4.15 28.67 14.11
N ARG A 209 5.32 28.50 13.51
CA ARG A 209 6.05 29.51 12.71
C ARG A 209 7.01 28.83 11.72
N LEU A 210 7.36 29.55 10.65
CA LEU A 210 8.29 29.06 9.62
C LEU A 210 9.77 29.35 9.92
N GLY A 211 10.08 30.40 10.64
CA GLY A 211 11.43 30.92 10.86
C GLY A 211 11.85 31.93 9.79
N ALA A 212 13.08 32.43 9.90
CA ALA A 212 13.60 33.50 9.05
C ALA A 212 14.41 33.02 7.84
N ASP A 213 14.80 31.74 7.82
CA ASP A 213 15.64 31.16 6.76
C ASP A 213 14.82 30.73 5.55
N SER A 214 14.55 31.69 4.67
CA SER A 214 13.83 31.42 3.42
C SER A 214 14.61 30.51 2.45
N GLU A 215 15.95 30.53 2.51
CA GLU A 215 16.79 29.69 1.67
C GLU A 215 16.69 28.21 2.04
N LEU A 216 16.73 27.90 3.35
CA LEU A 216 16.48 26.53 3.83
C LEU A 216 15.11 26.05 3.38
N LEU A 217 14.08 26.87 3.51
CA LEU A 217 12.72 26.51 3.09
C LEU A 217 12.62 26.29 1.58
N ALA A 218 13.26 27.13 0.77
CA ALA A 218 13.29 26.95 -0.69
C ALA A 218 13.96 25.64 -1.09
N ARG A 219 15.08 25.28 -0.44
CA ARG A 219 15.78 24.00 -0.69
C ARG A 219 14.94 22.79 -0.27
N LEU A 220 14.27 22.84 0.89
CA LEU A 220 13.40 21.76 1.33
C LEU A 220 12.22 21.55 0.36
N VAL A 221 11.61 22.64 -0.10
CA VAL A 221 10.57 22.61 -1.12
C VAL A 221 11.09 22.00 -2.42
N ALA A 222 12.27 22.42 -2.89
CA ALA A 222 12.87 21.92 -4.12
C ALA A 222 13.20 20.41 -4.03
N ARG A 223 13.73 19.92 -2.91
CA ARG A 223 13.94 18.49 -2.66
C ARG A 223 12.63 17.69 -2.78
N HIS A 224 11.57 18.19 -2.19
CA HIS A 224 10.25 17.56 -2.29
C HIS A 224 9.72 17.58 -3.75
N VAL A 225 9.97 18.67 -4.50
CA VAL A 225 9.66 18.78 -5.94
C VAL A 225 10.49 17.78 -6.75
N ALA A 226 11.79 17.65 -6.48
CA ALA A 226 12.69 16.76 -7.21
C ALA A 226 12.27 15.28 -7.12
N ASN A 227 11.81 14.83 -5.95
CA ASN A 227 11.32 13.47 -5.76
C ASN A 227 10.01 13.16 -6.53
N ALA A 228 9.22 14.18 -6.85
CA ALA A 228 7.94 14.03 -7.55
C ALA A 228 8.04 14.48 -9.00
N HIS A 229 8.21 15.78 -9.23
CA HIS A 229 8.29 16.37 -10.58
C HIS A 229 9.60 15.99 -11.28
N GLY A 230 10.74 16.03 -10.57
CA GLY A 230 12.04 15.59 -11.11
C GLY A 230 11.99 14.11 -11.54
N SER A 231 11.37 13.22 -10.76
CA SER A 231 11.12 11.84 -11.17
C SER A 231 10.30 11.75 -12.47
N GLN A 232 9.25 12.57 -12.61
CA GLN A 232 8.45 12.61 -13.85
C GLN A 232 9.24 13.16 -15.05
N VAL A 233 10.17 14.12 -14.86
CA VAL A 233 11.09 14.58 -15.91
C VAL A 233 11.95 13.42 -16.39
N ILE A 234 12.57 12.69 -15.46
CA ILE A 234 13.33 11.48 -15.75
C ILE A 234 12.45 10.44 -16.47
N GLY A 235 11.25 10.19 -15.97
CA GLY A 235 10.31 9.23 -16.55
C GLY A 235 9.94 9.53 -18.01
N ARG A 236 9.83 10.81 -18.40
CA ARG A 236 9.61 11.22 -19.80
C ARG A 236 10.81 10.94 -20.69
N LEU A 237 12.03 11.10 -20.18
CA LEU A 237 13.26 10.78 -20.92
C LEU A 237 13.47 9.27 -21.07
N ILE A 238 13.09 8.51 -20.04
CA ILE A 238 13.21 7.05 -20.03
C ILE A 238 12.15 6.39 -20.92
N ALA A 239 10.97 6.99 -21.09
CA ALA A 239 9.87 6.38 -21.85
C ALA A 239 10.29 5.84 -23.22
N PRO A 240 10.91 6.62 -24.13
CA PRO A 240 11.31 6.12 -25.44
C PRO A 240 12.40 5.03 -25.35
N LEU A 241 13.23 5.04 -24.30
CA LEU A 241 14.26 4.04 -24.08
C LEU A 241 13.65 2.69 -23.67
N VAL A 242 12.60 2.73 -22.85
CA VAL A 242 11.82 1.52 -22.47
C VAL A 242 11.05 1.00 -23.69
N ASP A 243 10.47 1.89 -24.51
CA ASP A 243 9.81 1.49 -25.76
C ASP A 243 10.78 0.77 -26.71
N ALA A 244 11.98 1.32 -26.90
CA ALA A 244 13.03 0.69 -27.70
C ALA A 244 13.46 -0.68 -27.10
N ALA A 245 13.54 -0.79 -25.77
CA ALA A 245 13.85 -2.06 -25.12
C ALA A 245 12.75 -3.11 -25.35
N ILE A 246 11.48 -2.72 -25.25
CA ILE A 246 10.34 -3.62 -25.48
C ILE A 246 10.40 -4.18 -26.90
N GLU A 247 10.65 -3.35 -27.89
CA GLU A 247 10.76 -3.76 -29.30
C GLU A 247 11.97 -4.65 -29.55
N ALA A 248 13.15 -4.23 -29.10
CA ALA A 248 14.40 -4.93 -29.39
C ALA A 248 14.54 -6.27 -28.66
N GLU A 249 14.01 -6.37 -27.42
CA GLU A 249 14.08 -7.58 -26.60
C GLU A 249 12.85 -8.48 -26.78
N GLY A 250 11.84 -8.04 -27.53
CA GLY A 250 10.60 -8.80 -27.78
C GLY A 250 9.72 -8.96 -26.54
N TYR A 251 9.72 -7.98 -25.62
CA TYR A 251 8.85 -8.04 -24.44
C TYR A 251 7.39 -7.80 -24.84
N ALA A 252 6.48 -8.61 -24.27
CA ALA A 252 5.05 -8.41 -24.48
C ALA A 252 4.57 -7.13 -23.78
N ARG A 253 3.94 -6.22 -24.54
CA ARG A 253 3.39 -4.97 -23.99
C ARG A 253 1.98 -5.16 -23.46
N VAL A 254 1.74 -4.69 -22.25
CA VAL A 254 0.39 -4.68 -21.68
C VAL A 254 -0.40 -3.49 -22.23
N ALA A 255 -1.52 -3.78 -22.89
CA ALA A 255 -2.39 -2.78 -23.49
C ALA A 255 -3.53 -2.37 -22.53
N SER A 256 -3.94 -1.10 -22.59
CA SER A 256 -5.19 -0.64 -21.96
C SER A 256 -6.42 -1.32 -22.59
N ARG A 257 -7.48 -1.50 -21.81
CA ARG A 257 -8.69 -2.24 -22.21
C ARG A 257 -9.95 -1.43 -21.92
N ASP A 258 -10.98 -1.58 -22.75
CA ASP A 258 -12.28 -0.92 -22.55
C ASP A 258 -13.02 -1.47 -21.32
N LYS A 259 -12.84 -2.75 -21.03
CA LYS A 259 -13.42 -3.44 -19.86
C LYS A 259 -12.32 -4.08 -19.01
N PRO A 260 -11.55 -3.28 -18.25
CA PRO A 260 -10.47 -3.79 -17.44
C PRO A 260 -10.99 -4.67 -16.30
N VAL A 261 -10.30 -5.78 -16.06
CA VAL A 261 -10.50 -6.64 -14.90
C VAL A 261 -9.39 -6.38 -13.91
N LEU A 262 -9.73 -6.19 -12.64
CA LEU A 262 -8.78 -6.09 -11.54
C LEU A 262 -8.97 -7.26 -10.59
N ILE A 263 -7.92 -8.04 -10.38
CA ILE A 263 -7.86 -9.07 -9.34
C ILE A 263 -6.98 -8.56 -8.20
N SER A 264 -7.50 -8.54 -6.99
CA SER A 264 -6.76 -8.09 -5.81
C SER A 264 -6.71 -9.17 -4.74
N LEU A 265 -5.50 -9.44 -4.25
CA LEU A 265 -5.24 -10.35 -3.14
C LEU A 265 -5.11 -9.57 -1.84
N LYS A 266 -5.84 -9.98 -0.82
CA LYS A 266 -5.80 -9.42 0.53
C LYS A 266 -5.57 -10.54 1.55
N GLY A 267 -4.52 -10.41 2.34
CA GLY A 267 -4.13 -11.38 3.35
C GLY A 267 -2.93 -10.89 4.13
N ALA A 268 -2.72 -11.42 5.32
CA ALA A 268 -1.57 -11.10 6.17
C ALA A 268 -0.23 -11.39 5.48
N SER A 269 0.87 -10.94 6.08
CA SER A 269 2.20 -11.38 5.68
C SER A 269 2.31 -12.89 5.85
N ALA A 270 2.91 -13.60 4.90
CA ALA A 270 3.00 -15.06 4.86
C ALA A 270 1.65 -15.82 4.82
N ALA A 271 0.54 -15.15 4.52
CA ALA A 271 -0.76 -15.81 4.34
C ALA A 271 -0.88 -16.66 3.06
N GLY A 272 0.16 -16.72 2.22
CA GLY A 272 0.17 -17.54 1.01
C GLY A 272 -0.33 -16.83 -0.26
N LYS A 273 -0.38 -15.49 -0.28
CA LYS A 273 -0.81 -14.73 -1.48
C LYS A 273 -0.03 -15.11 -2.74
N SER A 274 1.29 -15.19 -2.65
CA SER A 274 2.13 -15.50 -3.80
C SER A 274 1.93 -16.94 -4.30
N SER A 275 1.64 -17.88 -3.41
CA SER A 275 1.35 -19.26 -3.77
C SER A 275 0.02 -19.43 -4.54
N LEU A 276 -0.85 -18.42 -4.50
CA LEU A 276 -2.10 -18.39 -5.25
C LEU A 276 -1.95 -17.91 -6.70
N ARG A 277 -0.81 -17.37 -7.10
CA ARG A 277 -0.62 -16.83 -8.46
C ARG A 277 -0.94 -17.84 -9.57
N PRO A 278 -0.55 -19.13 -9.50
CA PRO A 278 -0.92 -20.10 -10.52
C PRO A 278 -2.44 -20.26 -10.70
N MET A 279 -3.22 -20.13 -9.61
CA MET A 279 -4.68 -20.10 -9.66
C MET A 279 -5.19 -18.86 -10.36
N LEU A 280 -4.62 -17.73 -10.04
CA LEU A 280 -5.06 -16.45 -10.61
C LEU A 280 -4.81 -16.37 -12.09
N LYS A 281 -3.74 -16.98 -12.60
CA LYS A 281 -3.52 -17.19 -14.05
C LYS A 281 -4.67 -17.95 -14.70
N ARG A 282 -5.13 -19.01 -14.05
CA ARG A 282 -6.27 -19.79 -14.56
C ARG A 282 -7.53 -18.94 -14.58
N LEU A 283 -7.79 -18.19 -13.49
CA LEU A 283 -8.94 -17.30 -13.42
C LEU A 283 -8.88 -16.19 -14.50
N MET A 284 -7.70 -15.61 -14.75
CA MET A 284 -7.52 -14.64 -15.85
C MET A 284 -7.89 -15.28 -17.19
N ARG A 285 -7.41 -16.50 -17.46
CA ARG A 285 -7.76 -17.23 -18.69
C ARG A 285 -9.25 -17.57 -18.79
N GLU A 286 -9.89 -17.94 -17.70
CA GLU A 286 -11.35 -18.16 -17.64
C GLU A 286 -12.15 -16.88 -17.96
N GLN A 287 -11.56 -15.70 -17.72
CA GLN A 287 -12.09 -14.41 -18.13
C GLN A 287 -11.66 -13.99 -19.55
N GLY A 288 -11.02 -14.89 -20.32
CA GLY A 288 -10.53 -14.60 -21.67
C GLY A 288 -9.27 -13.70 -21.71
N ILE A 289 -8.53 -13.62 -20.60
CA ILE A 289 -7.32 -12.79 -20.49
C ILE A 289 -6.09 -13.70 -20.57
N GLU A 290 -5.32 -13.54 -21.65
CA GLU A 290 -4.08 -14.28 -21.86
C GLU A 290 -2.96 -13.83 -20.89
N ALA A 291 -1.90 -14.63 -20.82
CA ALA A 291 -0.79 -14.43 -19.88
C ALA A 291 -0.03 -13.09 -20.09
N ASP A 292 -0.06 -12.57 -21.31
CA ASP A 292 0.52 -11.26 -21.70
C ASP A 292 -0.50 -10.12 -21.70
N GLY A 293 -1.74 -10.39 -21.31
CA GLY A 293 -2.84 -9.43 -21.33
C GLY A 293 -3.00 -8.57 -20.09
N TYR A 294 -2.22 -8.78 -19.02
CA TYR A 294 -2.36 -8.07 -17.75
C TYR A 294 -1.03 -7.68 -17.11
N ALA A 295 -1.05 -6.63 -16.31
CA ALA A 295 0.07 -6.20 -15.49
C ALA A 295 -0.04 -6.73 -14.06
N THR A 296 1.10 -7.16 -13.47
CA THR A 296 1.15 -7.64 -12.09
C THR A 296 1.84 -6.64 -11.18
N ILE A 297 1.11 -6.13 -10.19
CA ILE A 297 1.63 -5.21 -9.19
C ILE A 297 1.96 -5.99 -7.91
N SER A 298 3.26 -6.24 -7.70
CA SER A 298 3.78 -6.98 -6.53
C SER A 298 5.05 -6.29 -5.98
N PRO A 299 4.90 -5.27 -5.10
CA PRO A 299 6.01 -4.46 -4.62
C PRO A 299 7.15 -5.22 -3.94
N ASP A 300 6.88 -6.40 -3.42
CA ASP A 300 7.91 -7.23 -2.77
C ASP A 300 9.04 -7.66 -3.72
N VAL A 301 8.76 -7.79 -5.03
CA VAL A 301 9.79 -8.21 -5.99
C VAL A 301 10.80 -7.10 -6.30
N TRP A 302 10.44 -5.84 -6.06
CA TRP A 302 11.31 -4.69 -6.29
C TRP A 302 12.47 -4.61 -5.29
N ARG A 303 12.31 -5.16 -4.08
CA ARG A 303 13.25 -5.03 -2.96
C ARG A 303 14.67 -5.46 -3.31
N ARG A 304 14.82 -6.55 -4.07
CA ARG A 304 16.14 -7.06 -4.51
C ARG A 304 16.75 -6.28 -5.69
N LEU A 305 16.00 -5.38 -6.34
CA LEU A 305 16.55 -4.37 -7.25
C LEU A 305 17.08 -3.15 -6.48
N LEU A 306 16.46 -2.86 -5.34
CA LEU A 306 16.78 -1.69 -4.53
C LEU A 306 17.98 -1.92 -3.62
N LEU A 307 18.23 -3.18 -3.22
CA LEU A 307 19.25 -3.54 -2.25
C LEU A 307 19.82 -4.93 -2.55
N ASP A 308 21.12 -5.02 -2.62
CA ASP A 308 21.82 -6.30 -2.63
C ASP A 308 21.87 -6.88 -1.20
N TYR A 309 21.17 -8.00 -0.99
CA TYR A 309 21.05 -8.62 0.32
C TYR A 309 22.34 -9.34 0.74
N GLU A 310 23.13 -9.79 -0.23
CA GLU A 310 24.36 -10.54 0.06
C GLU A 310 25.47 -9.65 0.62
N SER A 311 25.44 -8.35 0.28
CA SER A 311 26.41 -7.36 0.78
C SER A 311 26.15 -6.87 2.21
N LEU A 312 25.03 -7.29 2.85
CA LEU A 312 24.58 -6.72 4.12
C LEU A 312 25.20 -7.36 5.36
N GLY A 313 25.89 -8.50 5.25
CA GLY A 313 26.42 -9.22 6.41
C GLY A 313 25.34 -9.50 7.47
N GLU A 314 25.56 -9.10 8.72
CA GLU A 314 24.59 -9.29 9.81
C GLU A 314 23.26 -8.54 9.59
N ALA A 315 23.29 -7.42 8.88
CA ALA A 315 22.07 -6.65 8.58
C ALA A 315 21.16 -7.34 7.55
N ARG A 316 21.59 -8.45 6.91
CA ARG A 316 20.79 -9.22 5.94
C ARG A 316 19.40 -9.59 6.46
N LYS A 317 19.31 -9.94 7.74
CA LYS A 317 18.04 -10.27 8.39
C LYS A 317 17.03 -9.12 8.33
N TYR A 318 17.49 -7.88 8.23
CA TYR A 318 16.68 -6.67 8.15
C TYR A 318 16.43 -6.16 6.72
N ALA A 319 16.91 -6.85 5.68
CA ALA A 319 16.83 -6.41 4.29
C ALA A 319 15.41 -6.00 3.84
N GLY A 320 14.39 -6.72 4.32
CA GLY A 320 12.99 -6.35 4.07
C GLY A 320 12.61 -4.99 4.66
N HIS A 321 13.06 -4.68 5.88
CA HIS A 321 12.81 -3.40 6.55
C HIS A 321 13.62 -2.28 5.90
N LEU A 322 14.90 -2.54 5.57
CA LEU A 322 15.82 -1.57 4.96
C LEU A 322 15.35 -1.00 3.62
N THR A 323 14.45 -1.71 2.93
CA THR A 323 13.86 -1.27 1.65
C THR A 323 12.43 -0.74 1.77
N SER A 324 11.80 -0.86 2.95
CA SER A 324 10.34 -0.69 3.08
C SER A 324 9.85 0.71 2.73
N ARG A 325 10.54 1.76 3.20
CA ARG A 325 10.15 3.16 2.94
C ARG A 325 10.26 3.51 1.46
N GLU A 326 11.33 3.08 0.81
CA GLU A 326 11.53 3.34 -0.61
C GLU A 326 10.52 2.60 -1.49
N VAL A 327 10.21 1.35 -1.17
CA VAL A 327 9.12 0.60 -1.82
C VAL A 327 7.80 1.37 -1.74
N MET A 328 7.49 2.01 -0.61
CA MET A 328 6.29 2.84 -0.47
C MET A 328 6.33 4.09 -1.35
N VAL A 329 7.50 4.70 -1.52
CA VAL A 329 7.68 5.84 -2.45
C VAL A 329 7.39 5.41 -3.89
N ILE A 330 7.98 4.29 -4.34
CA ILE A 330 7.78 3.75 -5.68
C ILE A 330 6.32 3.38 -5.91
N ASP A 331 5.69 2.71 -4.95
CA ASP A 331 4.29 2.31 -5.01
C ASP A 331 3.34 3.52 -5.15
N GLY A 332 3.63 4.62 -4.42
CA GLY A 332 2.90 5.88 -4.58
C GLY A 332 3.15 6.60 -5.92
N LYS A 333 4.33 6.43 -6.52
CA LYS A 333 4.63 6.93 -7.87
C LYS A 333 3.93 6.09 -8.94
N LEU A 334 3.88 4.77 -8.77
CA LEU A 334 3.15 3.86 -9.67
C LEU A 334 1.65 4.21 -9.72
N ASP A 335 1.00 4.41 -8.57
CA ASP A 335 -0.41 4.82 -8.53
C ASP A 335 -0.66 6.14 -9.29
N ARG A 336 0.29 7.05 -9.23
CA ARG A 336 0.25 8.31 -9.99
C ARG A 336 0.42 8.08 -11.49
N HIS A 337 1.41 7.26 -11.87
CA HIS A 337 1.70 6.92 -13.26
C HIS A 337 0.48 6.24 -13.93
N ILE A 338 -0.13 5.25 -13.28
CA ILE A 338 -1.33 4.57 -13.75
C ILE A 338 -2.47 5.58 -13.94
N ARG A 339 -2.69 6.48 -12.98
CA ARG A 339 -3.73 7.52 -13.07
C ARG A 339 -3.49 8.49 -14.23
N ASP A 340 -2.26 9.03 -14.34
CA ASP A 340 -1.90 9.97 -15.39
C ASP A 340 -2.03 9.33 -16.79
N ARG A 341 -1.76 8.02 -16.90
CA ARG A 341 -1.97 7.25 -18.13
C ARG A 341 -3.46 6.99 -18.38
N ALA A 342 -4.21 6.60 -17.37
CA ALA A 342 -5.64 6.38 -17.45
C ALA A 342 -6.41 7.65 -17.83
N ASP A 343 -6.04 8.80 -17.25
CA ASP A 343 -6.69 10.09 -17.58
C ASP A 343 -6.45 10.49 -19.05
N ARG A 344 -5.32 10.08 -19.64
CA ARG A 344 -5.01 10.33 -21.07
C ARG A 344 -5.66 9.33 -22.01
N ALA A 345 -5.69 8.05 -21.62
CA ALA A 345 -6.18 6.96 -22.47
C ALA A 345 -7.67 6.65 -22.27
N GLY A 346 -8.27 7.14 -21.18
CA GLY A 346 -9.64 6.79 -20.78
C GLY A 346 -9.79 5.34 -20.25
N ALA A 347 -8.70 4.59 -20.16
CA ALA A 347 -8.72 3.16 -19.83
C ALA A 347 -7.40 2.74 -19.13
N ILE A 348 -7.45 1.61 -18.42
CA ILE A 348 -6.28 0.95 -17.80
C ILE A 348 -6.14 -0.48 -18.33
N PRO A 349 -4.99 -1.15 -18.15
CA PRO A 349 -4.87 -2.56 -18.46
C PRO A 349 -5.65 -3.44 -17.47
N HIS A 350 -5.78 -4.74 -17.77
CA HIS A 350 -6.09 -5.71 -16.74
C HIS A 350 -4.99 -5.74 -15.69
N LEU A 351 -5.35 -5.89 -14.42
CA LEU A 351 -4.42 -5.80 -13.29
C LEU A 351 -4.55 -7.00 -12.35
N LEU A 352 -3.42 -7.57 -11.98
CA LEU A 352 -3.27 -8.46 -10.83
C LEU A 352 -2.53 -7.72 -9.72
N VAL A 353 -3.18 -7.52 -8.57
CA VAL A 353 -2.64 -6.69 -7.49
C VAL A 353 -2.39 -7.53 -6.24
N ASP A 354 -1.11 -7.76 -5.93
CA ASP A 354 -0.62 -8.39 -4.71
C ASP A 354 0.07 -7.32 -3.83
N ARG A 355 -0.73 -6.47 -3.19
CA ARG A 355 -0.26 -5.43 -2.26
C ARG A 355 -0.73 -5.72 -0.86
N PHE A 356 0.19 -5.65 0.11
CA PHE A 356 -0.16 -5.64 1.52
C PHE A 356 -0.31 -4.18 1.98
N ARG A 357 -1.49 -3.62 1.92
CA ARG A 357 -1.80 -2.30 2.46
C ARG A 357 -3.23 -2.30 2.96
N PHE A 358 -3.45 -2.85 4.16
CA PHE A 358 -4.76 -2.79 4.80
C PHE A 358 -5.05 -1.43 5.41
N ASP A 359 -4.03 -0.78 6.00
CA ASP A 359 -4.07 0.60 6.48
C ASP A 359 -4.44 1.57 5.35
N SER A 360 -3.98 1.29 4.15
CA SER A 360 -4.28 2.08 2.96
C SER A 360 -5.75 2.04 2.56
N PHE A 361 -6.49 1.02 2.94
CA PHE A 361 -7.94 0.91 2.70
C PHE A 361 -8.79 1.55 3.81
N THR A 362 -8.18 1.85 4.95
CA THR A 362 -8.86 2.47 6.09
C THR A 362 -8.70 3.99 6.13
N ALA A 363 -7.59 4.52 5.60
CA ALA A 363 -7.37 5.95 5.51
C ALA A 363 -8.21 6.55 4.37
N GLU A 364 -8.99 7.59 4.66
CA GLU A 364 -9.83 8.29 3.68
C GLU A 364 -9.05 8.75 2.43
N LYS A 365 -7.79 9.18 2.63
CA LYS A 365 -6.89 9.61 1.56
C LYS A 365 -6.58 8.47 0.57
N VAL A 366 -6.36 7.25 1.06
CA VAL A 366 -6.04 6.10 0.22
C VAL A 366 -7.29 5.48 -0.37
N GLY A 367 -8.40 5.51 0.35
CA GLY A 367 -9.70 5.18 -0.22
C GLY A 367 -10.01 6.00 -1.46
N ARG A 368 -9.67 7.29 -1.45
CA ARG A 368 -9.77 8.18 -2.63
C ARG A 368 -8.80 7.76 -3.74
N VAL A 369 -7.54 7.52 -3.45
CA VAL A 369 -6.55 7.11 -4.46
C VAL A 369 -6.97 5.83 -5.16
N LEU A 370 -7.43 4.81 -4.42
CA LEU A 370 -7.92 3.57 -5.03
C LEU A 370 -9.16 3.78 -5.88
N HIS A 371 -10.11 4.57 -5.40
CA HIS A 371 -11.31 4.90 -6.16
C HIS A 371 -10.96 5.68 -7.44
N ASP A 372 -10.15 6.73 -7.33
CA ASP A 372 -9.83 7.63 -8.43
C ASP A 372 -8.83 7.03 -9.41
N THR A 373 -7.96 6.11 -8.97
CA THR A 373 -6.93 5.48 -9.81
C THR A 373 -7.41 4.20 -10.48
N TYR A 374 -8.21 3.39 -9.77
CA TYR A 374 -8.56 2.05 -10.26
C TYR A 374 -10.06 1.88 -10.48
N ALA A 375 -10.88 2.06 -9.44
CA ALA A 375 -12.29 1.73 -9.48
C ALA A 375 -13.08 2.55 -10.52
N ARG A 376 -12.61 3.75 -10.85
CA ARG A 376 -13.22 4.61 -11.89
C ARG A 376 -13.14 3.99 -13.29
N TYR A 377 -12.06 3.22 -13.57
CA TYR A 377 -11.77 2.68 -14.89
C TYR A 377 -12.04 1.17 -14.99
N VAL A 378 -12.03 0.46 -13.84
CA VAL A 378 -12.24 -0.99 -13.79
C VAL A 378 -13.70 -1.34 -14.04
N ASP A 379 -13.94 -2.30 -14.94
CA ASP A 379 -15.27 -2.86 -15.19
C ASP A 379 -15.65 -3.90 -14.13
N THR A 380 -14.78 -4.86 -13.90
CA THR A 380 -14.98 -5.95 -12.93
C THR A 380 -13.81 -6.05 -11.95
N MET A 381 -14.11 -6.13 -10.66
CA MET A 381 -13.14 -6.29 -9.58
C MET A 381 -13.38 -7.60 -8.82
N TYR A 382 -12.38 -8.48 -8.82
CA TYR A 382 -12.34 -9.67 -7.99
C TYR A 382 -11.46 -9.43 -6.76
N MET A 383 -12.02 -9.63 -5.58
CA MET A 383 -11.29 -9.49 -4.32
C MET A 383 -11.18 -10.85 -3.61
N TYR A 384 -9.96 -11.32 -3.44
CA TYR A 384 -9.66 -12.56 -2.72
C TYR A 384 -9.15 -12.22 -1.33
N PHE A 385 -9.90 -12.61 -0.31
CA PHE A 385 -9.53 -12.50 1.09
C PHE A 385 -8.97 -13.83 1.57
N ILE A 386 -7.71 -13.83 2.00
CA ILE A 386 -6.99 -15.04 2.39
C ILE A 386 -6.83 -15.05 3.90
N LEU A 387 -7.54 -15.97 4.56
CA LEU A 387 -7.46 -16.20 5.99
C LEU A 387 -6.41 -17.28 6.25
N THR A 388 -5.53 -16.99 7.19
CA THR A 388 -4.51 -17.94 7.68
C THR A 388 -4.37 -17.70 9.17
N PRO A 389 -4.36 -18.75 10.02
CA PRO A 389 -4.14 -18.60 11.43
C PRO A 389 -2.86 -17.79 11.71
N PRO A 390 -2.90 -16.82 12.65
CA PRO A 390 -1.77 -15.95 12.94
C PRO A 390 -0.49 -16.73 13.26
N GLU A 391 -0.58 -17.79 14.07
CA GLU A 391 0.53 -18.67 14.43
C GLU A 391 1.16 -19.36 13.21
N GLU A 392 0.35 -19.77 12.24
CA GLU A 392 0.88 -20.36 11.01
C GLU A 392 1.58 -19.32 10.13
N THR A 393 1.17 -18.05 10.18
CA THR A 393 1.88 -17.00 9.43
C THR A 393 3.30 -16.79 9.95
N VAL A 394 3.51 -16.94 11.27
CA VAL A 394 4.84 -16.91 11.90
C VAL A 394 5.69 -18.08 11.41
N GLU A 395 5.18 -19.29 11.49
CA GLU A 395 5.90 -20.51 11.10
C GLU A 395 6.23 -20.54 9.59
N ARG A 396 5.27 -20.20 8.74
CA ARG A 396 5.48 -20.08 7.28
C ARG A 396 6.43 -18.94 6.93
N GLY A 397 6.38 -17.86 7.69
CA GLY A 397 7.29 -16.74 7.57
C GLY A 397 8.74 -17.13 7.88
N TRP A 398 8.94 -17.96 8.89
CA TRP A 398 10.24 -18.52 9.25
C TRP A 398 10.78 -19.44 8.16
N LEU A 399 10.00 -20.40 7.66
CA LEU A 399 10.41 -21.28 6.56
C LEU A 399 10.83 -20.46 5.33
N ARG A 400 10.05 -19.44 4.98
CA ARG A 400 10.40 -18.52 3.89
C ARG A 400 11.68 -17.73 4.16
N ALA A 401 11.94 -17.37 5.42
CA ALA A 401 13.17 -16.67 5.79
C ALA A 401 14.40 -17.56 5.59
N LEU A 402 14.32 -18.83 5.94
CA LEU A 402 15.36 -19.81 5.70
C LEU A 402 15.62 -20.02 4.19
N GLU A 403 14.56 -20.15 3.41
CA GLU A 403 14.65 -20.35 1.95
C GLU A 403 15.17 -19.11 1.21
N ARG A 404 14.84 -17.90 1.68
CA ARG A 404 14.96 -16.66 0.88
C ARG A 404 15.70 -15.51 1.57
N GLY A 405 16.18 -15.71 2.81
CA GLY A 405 16.85 -14.68 3.61
C GLY A 405 15.96 -13.49 4.00
N ARG A 406 14.62 -13.64 3.95
CA ARG A 406 13.68 -12.57 4.28
C ARG A 406 13.08 -12.80 5.67
N TYR A 407 13.84 -12.38 6.66
CA TYR A 407 13.43 -12.46 8.07
C TYR A 407 12.43 -11.36 8.43
N LYS A 408 11.65 -11.61 9.47
CA LYS A 408 10.68 -10.67 10.02
C LYS A 408 10.41 -11.01 11.49
N ALA A 409 10.19 -10.00 12.33
CA ALA A 409 9.84 -10.19 13.72
C ALA A 409 8.49 -10.90 13.89
N VAL A 410 8.32 -11.63 14.97
CA VAL A 410 7.06 -12.31 15.31
C VAL A 410 5.93 -11.29 15.44
N GLU A 411 6.18 -10.20 16.16
CA GLU A 411 5.21 -9.10 16.37
C GLU A 411 4.72 -8.52 15.04
N ASP A 412 5.59 -8.43 14.03
CA ASP A 412 5.22 -7.93 12.70
C ASP A 412 4.30 -8.90 11.95
N PHE A 413 4.45 -10.23 12.13
CA PHE A 413 3.53 -11.21 11.54
C PHE A 413 2.18 -11.14 12.23
N LEU A 414 2.17 -11.18 13.56
CA LEU A 414 0.96 -11.15 14.36
C LEU A 414 0.21 -9.82 14.20
N GLY A 415 0.92 -8.69 14.25
CA GLY A 415 0.35 -7.36 14.01
C GLY A 415 -0.29 -7.24 12.64
N HIS A 416 0.38 -7.72 11.58
CA HIS A 416 -0.21 -7.75 10.23
C HIS A 416 -1.40 -8.73 10.13
N GLY A 417 -1.43 -9.78 10.94
CA GLY A 417 -2.59 -10.67 11.08
C GLY A 417 -3.81 -9.92 11.60
N VAL A 418 -3.62 -9.15 12.69
CA VAL A 418 -4.67 -8.30 13.28
C VAL A 418 -5.16 -7.23 12.30
N GLU A 419 -4.23 -6.52 11.63
CA GLU A 419 -4.59 -5.51 10.61
C GLU A 419 -5.40 -6.12 9.46
N ALA A 420 -4.94 -7.27 8.93
CA ALA A 420 -5.62 -7.97 7.87
C ALA A 420 -7.05 -8.34 8.25
N SER A 421 -7.21 -8.95 9.41
CA SER A 421 -8.50 -9.42 9.92
C SER A 421 -9.48 -8.27 10.20
N ARG A 422 -8.98 -7.10 10.64
CA ARG A 422 -9.78 -5.88 10.79
C ARG A 422 -10.12 -5.22 9.45
N GLY A 423 -9.17 -5.27 8.52
CA GLY A 423 -9.29 -4.61 7.22
C GLY A 423 -10.22 -5.32 6.24
N MET A 424 -10.28 -6.65 6.24
CA MET A 424 -11.08 -7.44 5.30
C MET A 424 -12.58 -7.08 5.35
N PRO A 425 -13.25 -7.05 6.49
CA PRO A 425 -14.66 -6.63 6.57
C PRO A 425 -14.89 -5.21 6.06
N ARG A 426 -14.00 -4.28 6.42
CA ARG A 426 -14.11 -2.88 6.00
C ARG A 426 -14.00 -2.72 4.49
N ILE A 427 -13.09 -3.46 3.85
CA ILE A 427 -12.93 -3.47 2.39
C ILE A 427 -14.17 -4.08 1.74
N LEU A 428 -14.65 -5.22 2.24
CA LEU A 428 -15.84 -5.90 1.72
C LEU A 428 -17.02 -4.95 1.69
N PHE A 429 -17.42 -4.41 2.84
CA PHE A 429 -18.61 -3.58 2.94
C PHE A 429 -18.48 -2.25 2.18
N LYS A 430 -17.27 -1.68 2.13
CA LYS A 430 -17.01 -0.49 1.31
C LYS A 430 -17.31 -0.73 -0.17
N TRP A 431 -16.84 -1.84 -0.73
CA TRP A 431 -17.06 -2.15 -2.14
C TRP A 431 -18.45 -2.68 -2.44
N LEU A 432 -19.10 -3.36 -1.50
CA LEU A 432 -20.51 -3.72 -1.59
C LEU A 432 -21.40 -2.48 -1.67
N ALA A 433 -21.09 -1.43 -0.91
CA ALA A 433 -21.81 -0.17 -0.92
C ALA A 433 -21.53 0.70 -2.16
N SER A 434 -20.44 0.45 -2.90
CA SER A 434 -20.08 1.21 -4.10
C SER A 434 -20.83 0.67 -5.33
N PRO A 435 -21.49 1.53 -6.15
CA PRO A 435 -22.23 1.06 -7.33
C PRO A 435 -21.32 0.53 -8.45
N ARG A 436 -20.05 0.89 -8.47
CA ARG A 436 -19.04 0.46 -9.44
C ARG A 436 -17.71 0.18 -8.75
N PRO A 437 -16.83 -0.67 -9.33
CA PRO A 437 -17.01 -1.60 -10.47
C PRO A 437 -17.95 -2.76 -10.15
N ASP A 438 -18.25 -3.68 -11.11
CA ASP A 438 -18.86 -4.99 -10.76
C ASP A 438 -17.94 -5.69 -9.77
N TYR A 439 -18.44 -5.90 -8.55
CA TYR A 439 -17.63 -6.36 -7.42
C TYR A 439 -17.94 -7.79 -7.05
N ARG A 440 -16.95 -8.64 -7.10
CA ARG A 440 -17.00 -10.05 -6.74
C ARG A 440 -15.94 -10.36 -5.70
N TYR A 441 -16.26 -11.18 -4.73
CA TYR A 441 -15.35 -11.51 -3.64
C TYR A 441 -15.38 -12.99 -3.28
N VAL A 442 -14.21 -13.45 -2.78
CA VAL A 442 -14.01 -14.83 -2.32
C VAL A 442 -13.21 -14.78 -1.03
N PHE A 443 -13.71 -15.45 0.01
CA PHE A 443 -12.96 -15.73 1.22
C PHE A 443 -12.35 -17.13 1.12
N LEU A 444 -11.06 -17.22 1.34
CA LEU A 444 -10.26 -18.43 1.25
C LEU A 444 -9.66 -18.76 2.62
N ASP A 445 -9.84 -19.99 3.09
CA ASP A 445 -9.13 -20.53 4.23
C ASP A 445 -7.85 -21.23 3.75
N ASN A 446 -6.71 -20.70 4.15
CA ASN A 446 -5.41 -21.25 3.78
C ASN A 446 -4.78 -22.10 4.89
N ARG A 447 -5.56 -22.75 5.73
CA ARG A 447 -5.14 -23.83 6.65
C ARG A 447 -4.88 -25.14 5.91
N VAL A 448 -4.09 -25.05 4.85
CA VAL A 448 -3.78 -26.21 3.98
C VAL A 448 -2.27 -26.32 3.81
N PRO A 449 -1.73 -27.52 3.53
CA PRO A 449 -0.30 -27.69 3.25
C PRO A 449 0.20 -26.82 2.09
N LYS A 450 1.49 -26.46 2.12
CA LYS A 450 2.13 -25.71 1.03
C LYS A 450 1.91 -26.45 -0.31
N GLY A 451 1.51 -25.73 -1.35
CA GLY A 451 1.22 -26.28 -2.67
C GLY A 451 -0.22 -26.78 -2.85
N THR A 452 -1.01 -26.83 -1.78
CA THR A 452 -2.45 -27.16 -1.86
C THR A 452 -3.27 -25.89 -2.05
N PHE A 453 -4.36 -26.02 -2.77
CA PHE A 453 -5.32 -24.94 -3.00
C PHE A 453 -6.07 -24.59 -1.69
N PRO A 454 -6.20 -23.31 -1.33
CA PRO A 454 -7.02 -22.88 -0.20
C PRO A 454 -8.48 -23.27 -0.41
N ARG A 455 -9.17 -23.57 0.70
CA ARG A 455 -10.60 -23.85 0.66
C ARG A 455 -11.40 -22.57 0.50
N THR A 456 -12.38 -22.57 -0.40
CA THR A 456 -13.38 -21.48 -0.45
C THR A 456 -14.32 -21.61 0.74
N ILE A 457 -14.37 -20.60 1.60
CA ILE A 457 -15.25 -20.57 2.78
C ILE A 457 -16.46 -19.67 2.57
N ALA A 458 -16.35 -18.66 1.73
CA ALA A 458 -17.49 -17.86 1.26
C ALA A 458 -17.15 -17.18 -0.06
N ARG A 459 -18.18 -16.89 -0.86
CA ARG A 459 -18.06 -16.09 -2.08
C ARG A 459 -19.35 -15.33 -2.36
N GLY A 460 -19.24 -14.27 -3.14
CA GLY A 460 -20.43 -13.51 -3.51
C GLY A 460 -20.13 -12.28 -4.36
N ASP A 461 -21.18 -11.53 -4.54
CA ASP A 461 -21.20 -10.24 -5.23
C ASP A 461 -22.18 -9.29 -4.50
N ARG A 462 -22.64 -8.22 -5.18
CA ARG A 462 -23.65 -7.33 -4.59
C ARG A 462 -25.02 -7.96 -4.41
N GLY A 463 -25.34 -8.98 -5.20
CA GLY A 463 -26.63 -9.68 -5.15
C GLY A 463 -26.75 -10.63 -3.97
N GLY A 464 -25.63 -11.23 -3.55
CA GLY A 464 -25.67 -12.20 -2.48
C GLY A 464 -24.33 -12.76 -2.05
N MET A 465 -24.40 -13.60 -1.02
CA MET A 465 -23.26 -14.32 -0.44
C MET A 465 -23.61 -15.79 -0.27
N VAL A 466 -22.71 -16.67 -0.69
CA VAL A 466 -22.77 -18.09 -0.41
C VAL A 466 -21.70 -18.42 0.62
N ILE A 467 -22.08 -19.05 1.73
CA ILE A 467 -21.19 -19.43 2.83
C ILE A 467 -21.11 -20.96 2.89
N TYR A 468 -19.88 -21.48 2.83
CA TYR A 468 -19.54 -22.91 2.92
C TYR A 468 -19.03 -23.29 4.32
N ASP A 469 -18.36 -22.35 5.04
CA ASP A 469 -17.79 -22.59 6.36
C ASP A 469 -17.99 -21.36 7.25
N LEU A 470 -18.97 -21.46 8.16
CA LEU A 470 -19.32 -20.39 9.11
C LEU A 470 -18.22 -20.14 10.13
N LEU A 471 -17.61 -21.21 10.66
CA LEU A 471 -16.63 -21.07 11.74
C LEU A 471 -15.33 -20.42 11.22
N ALA A 472 -14.94 -20.72 9.99
CA ALA A 472 -13.82 -20.06 9.37
C ALA A 472 -14.06 -18.54 9.17
N LEU A 473 -15.31 -18.09 8.99
CA LEU A 473 -15.64 -16.66 8.96
C LEU A 473 -15.65 -16.03 10.36
N VAL A 474 -15.99 -16.77 11.41
CA VAL A 474 -15.88 -16.34 12.82
C VAL A 474 -14.41 -16.05 13.17
N ASP A 475 -13.47 -16.81 12.62
CA ASP A 475 -12.04 -16.62 12.83
C ASP A 475 -11.54 -15.22 12.42
N LEU A 476 -12.23 -14.51 11.51
CA LEU A 476 -11.91 -13.11 11.21
C LEU A 476 -11.91 -12.22 12.46
N GLU A 477 -12.81 -12.47 13.41
CA GLU A 477 -12.86 -11.70 14.65
C GLU A 477 -11.94 -12.30 15.72
N ARG A 478 -11.80 -13.62 15.78
CA ARG A 478 -10.86 -14.29 16.69
C ARG A 478 -9.43 -13.83 16.44
N TYR A 479 -9.01 -13.71 15.18
CA TYR A 479 -7.66 -13.23 14.79
C TYR A 479 -7.39 -11.75 15.11
N GLN A 480 -8.42 -10.98 15.45
CA GLN A 480 -8.26 -9.59 15.91
C GLN A 480 -7.93 -9.47 17.40
N LYS A 481 -8.11 -10.57 18.18
CA LYS A 481 -8.04 -10.60 19.64
C LYS A 481 -6.79 -11.33 20.17
N ILE A 482 -5.82 -11.58 19.29
CA ILE A 482 -4.57 -12.26 19.63
C ILE A 482 -3.61 -11.33 20.38
N ASP A 483 -2.67 -11.93 21.12
CA ASP A 483 -1.51 -11.22 21.65
C ASP A 483 -0.44 -11.10 20.56
N ILE A 484 -0.16 -9.87 20.11
CA ILE A 484 0.87 -9.61 19.10
C ILE A 484 2.29 -9.75 19.65
N HIS A 485 2.46 -9.82 20.97
CA HIS A 485 3.75 -10.00 21.64
C HIS A 485 3.98 -11.45 22.10
N ALA A 486 3.13 -12.39 21.66
CA ALA A 486 3.28 -13.81 21.98
C ALA A 486 4.68 -14.33 21.61
N GLY A 487 5.34 -15.00 22.53
CA GLY A 487 6.66 -15.64 22.34
C GLY A 487 6.56 -17.11 21.90
N SER A 488 5.36 -17.67 21.83
CA SER A 488 5.10 -19.05 21.42
C SER A 488 3.69 -19.21 20.83
N ARG A 489 3.48 -20.31 20.10
CA ARG A 489 2.17 -20.66 19.53
C ARG A 489 1.05 -20.70 20.59
N ALA A 490 1.36 -21.19 21.78
CA ALA A 490 0.39 -21.33 22.87
C ALA A 490 -0.06 -19.99 23.48
N GLU A 491 0.74 -18.95 23.33
CA GLU A 491 0.47 -17.61 23.88
C GLU A 491 -0.32 -16.71 22.93
N VAL A 492 -0.49 -17.11 21.65
CA VAL A 492 -1.19 -16.29 20.64
C VAL A 492 -2.59 -15.92 21.07
N TYR A 493 -3.30 -16.84 21.73
CA TYR A 493 -4.64 -16.61 22.27
C TYR A 493 -4.60 -16.56 23.80
N PRO A 494 -4.59 -15.36 24.39
CA PRO A 494 -4.34 -15.20 25.83
C PRO A 494 -5.45 -15.77 26.72
N SER A 495 -6.64 -16.00 26.19
CA SER A 495 -7.74 -16.62 26.91
C SER A 495 -8.69 -17.37 25.99
N PRO A 496 -9.11 -18.61 26.35
CA PRO A 496 -10.15 -19.34 25.61
C PRO A 496 -11.49 -18.60 25.54
N ALA A 497 -11.79 -17.75 26.50
CA ALA A 497 -13.02 -16.94 26.51
C ALA A 497 -13.12 -15.99 25.29
N LEU A 498 -11.98 -15.54 24.77
CA LEU A 498 -11.94 -14.69 23.56
C LEU A 498 -12.30 -15.44 22.28
N LEU A 499 -12.27 -16.76 22.31
CA LEU A 499 -12.56 -17.64 21.16
C LEU A 499 -14.02 -18.07 21.09
N VAL A 500 -14.84 -17.79 22.10
CA VAL A 500 -16.25 -18.15 22.13
C VAL A 500 -16.98 -17.59 20.92
N VAL A 501 -17.68 -18.44 20.17
CA VAL A 501 -18.34 -18.06 18.90
C VAL A 501 -19.30 -16.91 19.09
N ALA A 502 -20.15 -16.95 20.12
CA ALA A 502 -21.16 -15.92 20.38
C ALA A 502 -20.56 -14.50 20.50
N GLU A 503 -19.30 -14.40 20.96
CA GLU A 503 -18.55 -13.15 21.13
C GLU A 503 -17.79 -12.72 19.86
N ASN A 504 -17.88 -13.52 18.76
CA ASN A 504 -17.10 -13.34 17.53
C ASN A 504 -17.99 -13.36 16.27
N CYS A 505 -19.26 -12.94 16.38
CA CYS A 505 -20.23 -12.98 15.30
C CYS A 505 -20.62 -11.59 14.73
N SER A 506 -19.88 -10.54 15.06
CA SER A 506 -20.23 -9.18 14.56
C SER A 506 -20.13 -9.07 13.05
N PHE A 507 -19.13 -9.72 12.44
CA PHE A 507 -19.00 -9.79 10.99
C PHE A 507 -20.17 -10.52 10.34
N LEU A 508 -20.58 -11.66 10.88
CA LEU A 508 -21.73 -12.42 10.37
C LEU A 508 -23.03 -11.62 10.48
N LYS A 509 -23.25 -10.94 11.62
CA LYS A 509 -24.39 -10.04 11.81
C LYS A 509 -24.40 -8.89 10.81
N GLU A 510 -23.21 -8.32 10.51
CA GLU A 510 -23.09 -7.26 9.52
C GLU A 510 -23.35 -7.77 8.09
N CYS A 511 -22.93 -9.01 7.76
CA CYS A 511 -23.26 -9.64 6.49
C CYS A 511 -24.80 -9.73 6.32
N VAL A 512 -25.52 -10.19 7.32
CA VAL A 512 -27.00 -10.27 7.28
C VAL A 512 -27.66 -8.90 7.08
N ARG A 513 -27.10 -7.84 7.67
CA ARG A 513 -27.63 -6.47 7.51
C ARG A 513 -27.35 -5.87 6.15
N SER A 514 -26.15 -6.16 5.59
CA SER A 514 -25.61 -5.45 4.43
C SER A 514 -25.78 -6.20 3.11
N ILE A 515 -26.02 -7.52 3.13
CA ILE A 515 -26.13 -8.37 1.95
C ILE A 515 -27.57 -8.82 1.76
N ALA A 516 -28.10 -8.64 0.55
CA ALA A 516 -29.51 -8.85 0.27
C ALA A 516 -29.97 -10.32 0.43
N GLN A 517 -29.09 -11.28 0.08
CA GLN A 517 -29.37 -12.71 0.20
C GLN A 517 -28.09 -13.43 0.66
N ILE A 518 -28.25 -14.31 1.65
CA ILE A 518 -27.17 -15.21 2.10
C ILE A 518 -27.67 -16.64 2.00
N GLU A 519 -26.87 -17.50 1.39
CA GLU A 519 -27.10 -18.94 1.31
C GLU A 519 -26.02 -19.69 2.10
N LEU A 520 -26.47 -20.57 2.97
CA LEU A 520 -25.61 -21.50 3.70
C LEU A 520 -25.66 -22.85 3.01
N VAL A 521 -24.49 -23.34 2.62
CA VAL A 521 -24.33 -24.48 1.73
C VAL A 521 -23.57 -25.59 2.44
N GLU A 522 -23.99 -26.82 2.29
CA GLU A 522 -23.25 -27.97 2.75
C GLU A 522 -21.97 -28.14 1.90
N PRO A 523 -20.75 -28.15 2.52
CA PRO A 523 -19.49 -28.04 1.78
C PRO A 523 -19.22 -29.15 0.77
N VAL A 524 -19.71 -30.37 1.02
CA VAL A 524 -19.44 -31.56 0.18
C VAL A 524 -20.40 -31.64 -1.00
N SER A 525 -21.70 -31.49 -0.74
CA SER A 525 -22.74 -31.62 -1.79
C SER A 525 -22.96 -30.33 -2.60
N GLY A 526 -22.58 -29.19 -2.03
CA GLY A 526 -22.90 -27.88 -2.59
C GLY A 526 -24.38 -27.50 -2.48
N ALA A 527 -25.19 -28.26 -1.75
CA ALA A 527 -26.61 -28.01 -1.59
C ALA A 527 -26.90 -26.92 -0.55
N THR A 528 -27.75 -25.96 -0.89
CA THR A 528 -28.22 -24.94 0.05
C THR A 528 -29.14 -25.57 1.09
N TYR A 529 -28.86 -25.38 2.38
CA TYR A 529 -29.74 -25.86 3.48
C TYR A 529 -30.48 -24.74 4.19
N LEU A 530 -29.96 -23.52 4.16
CA LEU A 530 -30.57 -22.34 4.76
C LEU A 530 -30.39 -21.13 3.85
N ARG A 531 -31.42 -20.31 3.71
CA ARG A 531 -31.36 -19.04 2.99
C ARG A 531 -31.89 -17.92 3.86
N ILE A 532 -31.15 -16.83 3.93
CA ILE A 532 -31.51 -15.62 4.66
C ILE A 532 -31.68 -14.50 3.63
N ARG A 533 -32.88 -13.91 3.57
CA ARG A 533 -33.18 -12.74 2.73
C ARG A 533 -33.68 -11.62 3.62
N ARG A 534 -32.81 -10.67 3.93
CA ARG A 534 -33.10 -9.61 4.91
C ARG A 534 -33.60 -10.22 6.24
N ASP A 535 -34.90 -10.01 6.58
CA ASP A 535 -35.51 -10.51 7.82
C ASP A 535 -36.19 -11.89 7.67
N GLN A 536 -36.14 -12.49 6.48
CA GLN A 536 -36.79 -13.77 6.19
C GLN A 536 -35.76 -14.89 6.19
N VAL A 537 -36.07 -15.95 6.93
CA VAL A 537 -35.26 -17.19 6.99
C VAL A 537 -36.05 -18.31 6.34
N GLU A 538 -35.48 -18.92 5.30
CA GLU A 538 -36.04 -20.05 4.57
C GLU A 538 -35.21 -21.29 4.85
N ILE A 539 -35.80 -22.31 5.50
CA ILE A 539 -35.17 -23.60 5.69
C ILE A 539 -35.37 -24.40 4.41
N VAL A 540 -34.31 -24.67 3.67
CA VAL A 540 -34.33 -25.42 2.40
C VAL A 540 -34.16 -26.91 2.65
N ASP A 541 -33.27 -27.30 3.58
CA ASP A 541 -33.07 -28.69 3.99
C ASP A 541 -33.01 -28.78 5.53
N ALA A 542 -34.12 -29.17 6.13
CA ALA A 542 -34.24 -29.29 7.57
C ALA A 542 -33.32 -30.38 8.18
N SER A 543 -33.00 -31.43 7.41
CA SER A 543 -32.17 -32.52 7.90
C SER A 543 -30.70 -32.08 8.00
N THR A 544 -30.21 -31.35 7.02
CA THR A 544 -28.86 -30.77 7.06
C THR A 544 -28.75 -29.67 8.11
N LEU A 545 -29.78 -28.81 8.23
CA LEU A 545 -29.82 -27.80 9.28
C LEU A 545 -29.77 -28.43 10.69
N ALA A 546 -30.55 -29.49 10.95
CA ALA A 546 -30.55 -30.18 12.22
C ALA A 546 -29.16 -30.78 12.56
N ARG A 547 -28.48 -31.38 11.57
CA ARG A 547 -27.11 -31.90 11.74
C ARG A 547 -26.11 -30.76 12.03
N THR A 548 -26.24 -29.63 11.36
CA THR A 548 -25.39 -28.45 11.59
C THR A 548 -25.61 -27.86 12.97
N MET A 549 -26.87 -27.78 13.45
CA MET A 549 -27.21 -27.30 14.76
C MET A 549 -26.83 -28.24 15.91
N ALA A 550 -26.52 -29.50 15.63
CA ALA A 550 -25.99 -30.43 16.61
C ALA A 550 -24.58 -30.04 17.12
N ASP A 551 -23.84 -29.28 16.35
CA ASP A 551 -22.57 -28.68 16.77
C ASP A 551 -22.86 -27.35 17.50
N PRO A 552 -22.44 -27.22 18.80
CA PRO A 552 -22.74 -26.03 19.61
C PRO A 552 -22.14 -24.74 19.05
N GLU A 553 -20.96 -24.80 18.42
CA GLU A 553 -20.30 -23.62 17.81
C GLU A 553 -21.06 -23.17 16.56
N LEU A 554 -21.43 -24.11 15.68
CA LEU A 554 -22.22 -23.82 14.50
C LEU A 554 -23.62 -23.32 14.87
N ALA A 555 -24.25 -23.91 15.90
CA ALA A 555 -25.55 -23.46 16.42
C ALA A 555 -25.46 -21.99 16.91
N ALA A 556 -24.39 -21.63 17.63
CA ALA A 556 -24.19 -20.27 18.12
C ALA A 556 -23.98 -19.27 16.96
N ALA A 557 -23.23 -19.65 15.91
CA ALA A 557 -23.04 -18.83 14.72
C ALA A 557 -24.34 -18.63 13.94
N LEU A 558 -25.14 -19.70 13.76
CA LEU A 558 -26.44 -19.66 13.12
C LEU A 558 -27.45 -18.79 13.89
N ALA A 559 -27.48 -18.92 15.21
CA ALA A 559 -28.34 -18.10 16.08
C ALA A 559 -27.98 -16.60 15.98
N ALA A 560 -26.70 -16.27 15.77
CA ALA A 560 -26.26 -14.89 15.57
C ALA A 560 -26.73 -14.30 14.22
N MET A 561 -26.84 -15.13 13.17
CA MET A 561 -27.31 -14.71 11.84
C MET A 561 -28.83 -14.73 11.71
N ALA A 562 -29.49 -15.68 12.33
CA ALA A 562 -30.91 -15.92 12.24
C ALA A 562 -31.52 -16.20 13.64
N PRO A 563 -31.72 -15.18 14.47
CA PRO A 563 -32.21 -15.36 15.86
C PRO A 563 -33.56 -16.07 15.98
N GLY A 564 -34.36 -16.09 14.90
CA GLY A 564 -35.62 -16.78 14.82
C GLY A 564 -35.52 -18.32 14.85
N LEU A 565 -34.40 -18.89 14.41
CA LEU A 565 -34.16 -20.33 14.39
C LEU A 565 -34.06 -20.95 15.79
N ALA A 566 -33.68 -20.18 16.81
CA ALA A 566 -33.58 -20.64 18.18
C ALA A 566 -34.96 -20.77 18.89
N ARG A 567 -36.04 -20.33 18.26
CA ARG A 567 -37.42 -20.31 18.83
C ARG A 567 -38.37 -21.31 18.16
N SER A 568 -37.92 -21.98 17.09
CA SER A 568 -38.62 -23.06 16.42
C SER A 568 -38.05 -24.44 16.79
#